data_44f70e65498b4ebf35258ce613e353e8
#
_entry.id   44f70e65498b4ebf35258ce613e353e8
#
_cell.length_a   1.000
_cell.length_b   1.000
_cell.length_c   1.000
_cell.angle_alpha   90.00
_cell.angle_beta   90.00
_cell.angle_gamma   90.00
#
_symmetry.space_group_name_H-M   'P 1'
#
loop_
_entity.id
_entity.type
_entity.pdbx_description
1 polymer ?
#
loop_
_entity_poly.entity_id
_entity_poly.type
_entity_poly.pdbx_seq_one_letter_code
_entity_poly.pdbx_strand_id
1 'polypeptide(L)'
;QEQADSSETELNSAQLWALFEQCYLGSQQPSPAYVYHGHRLYDAVAGLQAIVLDITGPDGQRVSIEGEGNGPIAAAVAALGLSVRLDHYEERSMGSGADAHAMAIVEVVWPGVPGSRFGVGQHPNIVTASIQAVLSAMSRFVATVPELV
;
A
#
# COMPACT_ATOMS: atom_id res chain seq x y z
N GLN A 1 7.81 19.34 -21.34
CA GLN A 1 7.64 18.30 -22.15
C GLN A 1 8.27 17.12 -21.69
N GLU A 2 9.45 17.18 -21.41
CA GLU A 2 10.07 16.07 -20.81
C GLU A 2 9.40 15.71 -19.58
N GLN A 3 8.74 16.66 -19.00
CA GLN A 3 7.99 16.42 -17.82
C GLN A 3 6.96 15.38 -18.02
N ALA A 4 6.25 15.42 -19.10
CA ALA A 4 5.22 14.45 -19.38
C ALA A 4 5.77 13.04 -19.47
N ASP A 5 6.91 12.92 -20.12
CA ASP A 5 7.53 11.62 -20.26
C ASP A 5 7.96 11.05 -18.93
N SER A 6 8.54 11.88 -18.11
CA SER A 6 8.98 11.43 -16.79
C SER A 6 7.82 10.98 -15.96
N SER A 7 6.72 11.72 -16.00
CA SER A 7 5.60 11.38 -15.14
C SER A 7 4.88 10.13 -15.57
N GLU A 8 5.06 9.71 -16.81
CA GLU A 8 4.44 8.48 -17.27
C GLU A 8 5.15 7.27 -16.71
N THR A 9 6.45 7.37 -16.50
CA THR A 9 7.23 6.22 -16.11
C THR A 9 7.54 6.19 -14.63
N GLU A 10 7.72 7.34 -14.03
CA GLU A 10 8.01 7.39 -12.60
C GLU A 10 7.83 8.79 -12.08
N LEU A 11 7.62 8.88 -10.80
CA LEU A 11 7.45 10.14 -10.13
C LEU A 11 8.79 10.58 -9.57
N ASN A 12 9.05 11.87 -9.60
CA ASN A 12 10.25 12.38 -8.97
C ASN A 12 9.99 12.56 -7.46
N SER A 13 11.05 12.87 -6.73
CA SER A 13 10.96 12.98 -5.28
C SER A 13 9.96 14.02 -4.82
N ALA A 14 9.86 15.14 -5.53
CA ALA A 14 8.95 16.19 -5.13
C ALA A 14 7.50 15.74 -5.27
N GLN A 15 7.20 15.00 -6.35
CA GLN A 15 5.86 14.49 -6.56
C GLN A 15 5.49 13.46 -5.52
N LEU A 16 6.42 12.58 -5.18
CA LEU A 16 6.16 11.58 -4.15
C LEU A 16 5.94 12.23 -2.80
N TRP A 17 6.72 13.26 -2.49
CA TRP A 17 6.57 13.97 -1.24
C TRP A 17 5.22 14.66 -1.16
N ALA A 18 4.80 15.26 -2.28
CA ALA A 18 3.50 15.90 -2.34
C ALA A 18 2.38 14.90 -2.12
N LEU A 19 2.51 13.71 -2.68
CA LEU A 19 1.53 12.65 -2.44
C LEU A 19 1.49 12.24 -0.99
N PHE A 20 2.66 12.14 -0.36
CA PHE A 20 2.74 11.80 1.06
C PHE A 20 1.99 12.84 1.88
N GLU A 21 2.23 14.11 1.62
CA GLU A 21 1.55 15.17 2.36
C GLU A 21 0.06 15.11 2.14
N GLN A 22 -0.35 14.84 0.91
CA GLN A 22 -1.76 14.76 0.58
C GLN A 22 -2.43 13.59 1.30
N CYS A 23 -1.73 12.47 1.39
CA CYS A 23 -2.29 11.27 1.99
C CYS A 23 -2.31 11.31 3.52
N TYR A 24 -1.31 11.94 4.13
CA TYR A 24 -1.18 11.91 5.58
C TYR A 24 -1.47 13.22 6.28
N LEU A 25 -1.24 14.33 5.61
CA LEU A 25 -1.39 15.62 6.25
C LEU A 25 -2.63 16.36 5.80
N GLY A 26 -3.31 15.84 4.78
CA GLY A 26 -4.52 16.48 4.30
C GLY A 26 -5.63 16.36 5.31
N SER A 27 -6.30 17.46 5.57
CA SER A 27 -7.36 17.49 6.57
C SER A 27 -8.65 16.87 6.08
N GLN A 28 -8.74 16.57 4.79
CA GLN A 28 -9.95 16.05 4.19
C GLN A 28 -9.90 14.55 3.93
N GLN A 29 -8.99 13.85 4.55
CA GLN A 29 -8.88 12.43 4.32
C GLN A 29 -10.11 11.70 4.85
N PRO A 30 -10.71 10.84 4.04
CA PRO A 30 -11.80 10.03 4.53
C PRO A 30 -11.27 8.95 5.45
N SER A 31 -12.16 8.35 6.23
CA SER A 31 -11.78 7.22 7.05
C SER A 31 -11.30 6.08 6.17
N PRO A 32 -10.24 5.39 6.56
CA PRO A 32 -9.74 4.29 5.72
C PRO A 32 -10.73 3.13 5.69
N ALA A 33 -10.91 2.56 4.50
CA ALA A 33 -11.76 1.40 4.35
C ALA A 33 -11.07 0.14 4.85
N TYR A 34 -9.75 0.09 4.75
CA TYR A 34 -8.95 -1.03 5.23
C TYR A 34 -8.10 -0.52 6.37
N VAL A 35 -8.12 -1.24 7.49
CA VAL A 35 -7.33 -0.86 8.66
C VAL A 35 -6.37 -2.00 8.99
N TYR A 36 -5.11 -1.67 9.12
CA TYR A 36 -4.07 -2.64 9.43
C TYR A 36 -4.02 -2.88 10.95
N HIS A 37 -3.95 -4.14 11.34
CA HIS A 37 -3.82 -4.51 12.75
C HIS A 37 -2.51 -5.25 13.03
N GLY A 38 -2.04 -6.04 12.10
CA GLY A 38 -0.81 -6.77 12.30
C GLY A 38 -0.61 -7.80 11.21
N HIS A 39 0.55 -8.45 11.24
CA HIS A 39 0.84 -9.49 10.26
C HIS A 39 1.89 -10.45 10.83
N ARG A 40 1.95 -11.64 10.25
CA ARG A 40 3.01 -12.60 10.48
C ARG A 40 3.50 -13.11 9.14
N LEU A 41 4.81 -13.24 9.02
CA LEU A 41 5.45 -13.77 7.82
C LEU A 41 6.11 -15.11 8.17
N TYR A 42 6.06 -16.04 7.24
CA TYR A 42 6.79 -17.29 7.39
C TYR A 42 7.13 -17.84 6.01
N ASP A 43 8.12 -18.72 5.99
CA ASP A 43 8.56 -19.30 4.74
C ASP A 43 7.57 -20.36 4.29
N ALA A 44 7.23 -20.31 3.01
CA ALA A 44 6.35 -21.29 2.40
C ALA A 44 7.17 -22.19 1.49
N VAL A 45 6.51 -23.13 0.82
CA VAL A 45 7.19 -24.04 -0.07
C VAL A 45 7.74 -23.30 -1.28
N ALA A 46 8.76 -23.88 -1.91
CA ALA A 46 9.32 -23.38 -3.16
C ALA A 46 9.89 -21.98 -3.07
N GLY A 47 10.36 -21.58 -1.91
CA GLY A 47 10.99 -20.27 -1.75
C GLY A 47 10.04 -19.11 -1.66
N LEU A 48 8.75 -19.38 -1.57
CA LEU A 48 7.77 -18.31 -1.41
C LEU A 48 7.67 -17.89 0.04
N GLN A 49 7.17 -16.68 0.26
CA GLN A 49 6.83 -16.23 1.59
C GLN A 49 5.32 -16.22 1.75
N ALA A 50 4.86 -16.62 2.92
CA ALA A 50 3.45 -16.57 3.25
C ALA A 50 3.23 -15.51 4.30
N ILE A 51 2.06 -14.89 4.27
CA ILE A 51 1.68 -13.87 5.23
C ILE A 51 0.32 -14.19 5.79
N VAL A 52 0.16 -13.95 7.11
CA VAL A 52 -1.16 -13.90 7.72
C VAL A 52 -1.36 -12.44 8.07
N LEU A 53 -2.35 -11.83 7.45
CA LEU A 53 -2.58 -10.40 7.55
C LEU A 53 -3.86 -10.15 8.30
N ASP A 54 -3.78 -9.40 9.39
CA ASP A 54 -4.92 -9.11 10.26
C ASP A 54 -5.37 -7.68 9.97
N ILE A 55 -6.56 -7.54 9.42
CA ILE A 55 -7.07 -6.24 9.00
C ILE A 55 -8.56 -6.14 9.29
N THR A 56 -9.06 -4.89 9.26
CA THR A 56 -10.49 -4.63 9.17
C THR A 56 -10.76 -4.25 7.74
N GLY A 57 -11.73 -4.89 7.12
CA GLY A 57 -12.08 -4.62 5.73
C GLY A 57 -13.12 -3.53 5.59
N PRO A 58 -13.55 -3.26 4.34
CA PRO A 58 -14.52 -2.19 4.09
C PRO A 58 -15.88 -2.39 4.74
N ASP A 59 -16.21 -3.64 5.05
CA ASP A 59 -17.48 -3.96 5.72
C ASP A 59 -17.40 -3.77 7.23
N GLY A 60 -16.26 -3.31 7.74
CA GLY A 60 -16.09 -3.10 9.17
C GLY A 60 -15.75 -4.35 9.94
N GLN A 61 -15.54 -5.47 9.26
CA GLN A 61 -15.26 -6.75 9.92
C GLN A 61 -13.76 -6.96 10.01
N ARG A 62 -13.31 -7.39 11.19
CA ARG A 62 -11.90 -7.72 11.37
C ARG A 62 -11.71 -9.19 10.97
N VAL A 63 -10.74 -9.41 10.07
CA VAL A 63 -10.47 -10.74 9.55
C VAL A 63 -8.96 -10.97 9.46
N SER A 64 -8.59 -12.25 9.46
CA SER A 64 -7.22 -12.64 9.16
C SER A 64 -7.23 -13.32 7.82
N ILE A 65 -6.43 -12.82 6.90
CA ILE A 65 -6.36 -13.35 5.55
C ILE A 65 -4.95 -13.83 5.27
N GLU A 66 -4.80 -14.75 4.34
CA GLU A 66 -3.52 -15.37 4.04
C GLU A 66 -3.21 -15.30 2.56
N GLY A 67 -1.93 -15.17 2.25
CA GLY A 67 -1.47 -15.18 0.88
C GLY A 67 -0.01 -15.56 0.81
N GLU A 68 0.44 -15.90 -0.40
CA GLU A 68 1.83 -16.27 -0.66
C GLU A 68 2.33 -15.50 -1.86
N GLY A 69 3.61 -15.18 -1.84
CA GLY A 69 4.23 -14.48 -2.95
C GLY A 69 5.73 -14.53 -2.84
N ASN A 70 6.40 -13.86 -3.77
CA ASN A 70 7.86 -13.84 -3.81
C ASN A 70 8.48 -12.97 -2.74
N GLY A 71 7.67 -12.22 -2.01
CA GLY A 71 8.13 -11.39 -0.91
C GLY A 71 6.95 -10.93 -0.12
N PRO A 72 7.18 -10.12 0.93
CA PRO A 72 6.10 -9.73 1.83
C PRO A 72 4.98 -8.94 1.13
N ILE A 73 5.35 -8.07 0.19
CA ILE A 73 4.35 -7.23 -0.46
C ILE A 73 3.50 -8.06 -1.40
N ALA A 74 4.15 -8.94 -2.19
CA ALA A 74 3.42 -9.82 -3.09
C ALA A 74 2.49 -10.74 -2.30
N ALA A 75 2.96 -11.23 -1.15
CA ALA A 75 2.13 -12.07 -0.31
C ALA A 75 0.93 -11.30 0.23
N ALA A 76 1.12 -10.06 0.63
CA ALA A 76 0.03 -9.24 1.15
C ALA A 76 -1.02 -8.96 0.08
N VAL A 77 -0.57 -8.64 -1.14
CA VAL A 77 -1.48 -8.40 -2.25
C VAL A 77 -2.29 -9.67 -2.55
N ALA A 78 -1.61 -10.82 -2.53
CA ALA A 78 -2.30 -12.10 -2.74
C ALA A 78 -3.31 -12.37 -1.64
N ALA A 79 -2.97 -12.03 -0.40
CA ALA A 79 -3.88 -12.25 0.72
C ALA A 79 -5.17 -11.46 0.58
N LEU A 80 -5.12 -10.29 -0.02
CA LEU A 80 -6.31 -9.48 -0.24
C LEU A 80 -7.27 -10.13 -1.21
N GLY A 81 -6.79 -11.09 -2.00
CA GLY A 81 -7.66 -11.84 -2.89
C GLY A 81 -8.18 -11.05 -4.07
N LEU A 82 -7.58 -9.91 -4.34
CA LEU A 82 -8.01 -9.04 -5.42
C LEU A 82 -6.96 -9.08 -6.52
N SER A 83 -7.38 -8.86 -7.75
CA SER A 83 -6.48 -8.94 -8.89
C SER A 83 -5.80 -7.61 -9.14
N VAL A 84 -5.35 -6.97 -8.08
CA VAL A 84 -4.68 -5.68 -8.21
C VAL A 84 -3.22 -5.86 -8.55
N ARG A 85 -2.63 -4.82 -9.09
CA ARG A 85 -1.24 -4.85 -9.55
C ARG A 85 -0.52 -3.62 -9.01
N LEU A 86 0.71 -3.83 -8.57
CA LEU A 86 1.57 -2.72 -8.16
C LEU A 86 2.36 -2.25 -9.37
N ASP A 87 2.15 -1.00 -9.76
CA ASP A 87 2.87 -0.42 -10.89
C ASP A 87 4.07 0.38 -10.45
N HIS A 88 4.12 0.78 -9.19
CA HIS A 88 5.24 1.54 -8.67
C HIS A 88 5.36 1.27 -7.19
N TYR A 89 6.58 1.16 -6.71
CA TYR A 89 6.87 0.97 -5.31
C TYR A 89 8.17 1.68 -4.99
N GLU A 90 8.14 2.49 -3.96
CA GLU A 90 9.32 3.21 -3.55
C GLU A 90 9.34 3.31 -2.04
N GLU A 91 10.53 3.22 -1.46
CA GLU A 91 10.67 3.35 -0.01
C GLU A 91 11.82 4.29 0.27
N ARG A 92 11.75 4.95 1.40
CA ARG A 92 12.83 5.82 1.83
C ARG A 92 12.86 5.88 3.35
N SER A 93 14.05 6.15 3.86
CA SER A 93 14.23 6.32 5.30
C SER A 93 13.97 7.77 5.66
N MET A 94 13.35 7.96 6.79
CA MET A 94 13.05 9.31 7.30
C MET A 94 13.47 9.37 8.74
N GLY A 95 13.89 10.56 9.18
CA GLY A 95 14.33 10.76 10.53
C GLY A 95 15.74 10.23 10.75
N SER A 96 16.16 10.20 11.98
CA SER A 96 17.49 9.71 12.32
C SER A 96 17.49 9.18 13.75
N GLY A 97 18.47 8.32 14.02
CA GLY A 97 18.63 7.77 15.36
C GLY A 97 17.40 6.98 15.78
N ALA A 98 16.96 7.22 16.99
CA ALA A 98 15.84 6.49 17.56
C ALA A 98 14.51 6.82 16.87
N ASP A 99 14.47 7.93 16.15
CA ASP A 99 13.25 8.34 15.46
C ASP A 99 13.21 7.89 14.02
N ALA A 100 14.16 7.10 13.59
CA ALA A 100 14.22 6.64 12.21
C ALA A 100 13.03 5.73 11.90
N HIS A 101 12.45 5.92 10.74
CA HIS A 101 11.36 5.09 10.29
C HIS A 101 11.37 5.04 8.77
N ALA A 102 10.58 4.14 8.23
CA ALA A 102 10.50 3.94 6.80
C ALA A 102 9.18 4.49 6.27
N MET A 103 9.24 5.03 5.08
CA MET A 103 8.04 5.45 4.36
C MET A 103 7.99 4.68 3.07
N ALA A 104 6.84 4.12 2.77
CA ALA A 104 6.62 3.40 1.53
C ALA A 104 5.51 4.10 0.75
N ILE A 105 5.70 4.18 -0.57
CA ILE A 105 4.70 4.73 -1.47
C ILE A 105 4.49 3.72 -2.56
N VAL A 106 3.24 3.39 -2.83
CA VAL A 106 2.89 2.43 -3.88
C VAL A 106 1.87 3.05 -4.81
N GLU A 107 1.89 2.58 -6.04
CA GLU A 107 0.86 2.89 -7.02
C GLU A 107 0.19 1.57 -7.37
N VAL A 108 -1.13 1.51 -7.22
CA VAL A 108 -1.89 0.29 -7.41
C VAL A 108 -2.89 0.50 -8.52
N VAL A 109 -2.99 -0.50 -9.40
CA VAL A 109 -3.98 -0.55 -10.46
C VAL A 109 -4.94 -1.68 -10.17
N TRP A 110 -6.22 -1.40 -10.27
CA TRP A 110 -7.26 -2.41 -10.08
C TRP A 110 -7.88 -2.66 -11.45
N PRO A 111 -7.65 -3.82 -12.04
CA PRO A 111 -8.16 -4.09 -13.39
C PRO A 111 -9.65 -3.85 -13.49
N GLY A 112 -10.05 -3.16 -14.53
CA GLY A 112 -11.45 -2.80 -14.70
C GLY A 112 -11.83 -1.46 -14.13
N VAL A 113 -10.94 -0.84 -13.36
CA VAL A 113 -11.18 0.47 -12.79
C VAL A 113 -10.22 1.45 -13.45
N PRO A 114 -10.71 2.54 -14.03
CA PRO A 114 -9.82 3.49 -14.69
C PRO A 114 -8.88 4.16 -13.70
N GLY A 115 -7.66 4.40 -14.15
CA GLY A 115 -6.68 5.11 -13.35
C GLY A 115 -6.03 4.22 -12.32
N SER A 116 -5.22 4.84 -11.51
CA SER A 116 -4.53 4.14 -10.42
C SER A 116 -4.73 4.94 -9.15
N ARG A 117 -4.32 4.36 -8.03
CA ARG A 117 -4.36 5.05 -6.75
C ARG A 117 -3.01 4.89 -6.09
N PHE A 118 -2.57 5.95 -5.43
CA PHE A 118 -1.34 5.90 -4.65
C PHE A 118 -1.70 5.70 -3.19
N GLY A 119 -0.85 4.96 -2.51
CA GLY A 119 -0.99 4.76 -1.08
C GLY A 119 0.33 4.99 -0.40
N VAL A 120 0.28 5.39 0.85
CA VAL A 120 1.47 5.72 1.64
C VAL A 120 1.37 5.02 2.98
N GLY A 121 2.49 4.47 3.42
CA GLY A 121 2.60 3.88 4.74
C GLY A 121 3.86 4.38 5.42
N GLN A 122 3.82 4.48 6.73
CA GLN A 122 4.93 4.99 7.50
C GLN A 122 5.03 4.23 8.81
N HIS A 123 6.18 3.64 9.08
CA HIS A 123 6.34 2.80 10.25
C HIS A 123 7.83 2.53 10.44
N PRO A 124 8.29 2.30 11.67
CA PRO A 124 9.70 1.91 11.86
C PRO A 124 10.09 0.65 11.09
N ASN A 125 9.14 -0.27 10.89
CA ASN A 125 9.40 -1.49 10.12
C ASN A 125 8.95 -1.29 8.68
N ILE A 126 9.87 -1.53 7.72
CA ILE A 126 9.59 -1.26 6.32
C ILE A 126 8.49 -2.17 5.76
N VAL A 127 8.43 -3.42 6.22
CA VAL A 127 7.39 -4.32 5.74
C VAL A 127 6.02 -3.82 6.17
N THR A 128 5.89 -3.40 7.43
CA THR A 128 4.64 -2.84 7.91
C THR A 128 4.28 -1.56 7.14
N ALA A 129 5.26 -0.70 6.91
CA ALA A 129 5.02 0.53 6.14
C ALA A 129 4.50 0.19 4.74
N SER A 130 5.09 -0.82 4.11
CA SER A 130 4.69 -1.21 2.75
C SER A 130 3.29 -1.79 2.73
N ILE A 131 2.94 -2.62 3.71
CA ILE A 131 1.60 -3.17 3.78
C ILE A 131 0.58 -2.05 4.00
N GLN A 132 0.89 -1.12 4.87
CA GLN A 132 0.01 0.01 5.11
C GLN A 132 -0.17 0.85 3.85
N ALA A 133 0.90 0.97 3.05
CA ALA A 133 0.81 1.72 1.79
C ALA A 133 -0.18 1.05 0.84
N VAL A 134 -0.14 -0.28 0.73
CA VAL A 134 -1.07 -1.00 -0.12
C VAL A 134 -2.49 -0.80 0.39
N LEU A 135 -2.71 -0.94 1.69
CA LEU A 135 -4.05 -0.77 2.25
C LEU A 135 -4.55 0.67 2.07
N SER A 136 -3.64 1.63 2.12
CA SER A 136 -3.98 3.02 1.88
C SER A 136 -4.50 3.20 0.45
N ALA A 137 -3.79 2.63 -0.53
CA ALA A 137 -4.23 2.71 -1.92
C ALA A 137 -5.57 2.03 -2.12
N MET A 138 -5.75 0.85 -1.50
CA MET A 138 -7.02 0.13 -1.61
C MET A 138 -8.17 0.93 -1.00
N SER A 139 -7.91 1.60 0.11
CA SER A 139 -8.94 2.43 0.74
C SER A 139 -9.34 3.58 -0.18
N ARG A 140 -8.39 4.13 -0.93
CA ARG A 140 -8.70 5.21 -1.86
C ARG A 140 -9.54 4.71 -3.04
N PHE A 141 -9.30 3.47 -3.49
CA PHE A 141 -10.16 2.88 -4.50
C PHE A 141 -11.60 2.79 -3.99
N VAL A 142 -11.78 2.28 -2.78
CA VAL A 142 -13.12 2.12 -2.22
C VAL A 142 -13.79 3.47 -2.06
N ALA A 143 -13.04 4.49 -1.64
CA ALA A 143 -13.59 5.83 -1.45
C ALA A 143 -14.08 6.45 -2.76
N THR A 144 -13.41 6.14 -3.87
CA THR A 144 -13.73 6.74 -5.16
C THR A 144 -14.60 5.86 -6.03
N VAL A 145 -14.65 4.56 -5.75
CA VAL A 145 -15.47 3.60 -6.49
C VAL A 145 -16.14 2.69 -5.47
N PRO A 146 -17.17 3.19 -4.77
CA PRO A 146 -17.77 2.43 -3.66
C PRO A 146 -18.36 1.10 -4.07
N GLU A 147 -18.73 0.93 -5.34
CA GLU A 147 -19.32 -0.33 -5.78
C GLU A 147 -18.32 -1.48 -5.85
N LEU A 148 -17.05 -1.23 -5.54
CA LEU A 148 -16.07 -2.29 -5.47
C LEU A 148 -16.27 -3.20 -4.26
N VAL A 149 -17.05 -2.80 -3.29
CA VAL A 149 -17.26 -3.57 -2.07
C VAL A 149 -18.72 -3.93 -1.88
#